data_315bf5e41498b0508c9d8635d7b7c9d1
#
_entry.id   315bf5e41498b0508c9d8635d7b7c9d1
#
_cell.length_a   1.000
_cell.length_b   1.000
_cell.length_c   1.000
_cell.angle_alpha   90.00
_cell.angle_beta   90.00
_cell.angle_gamma   90.00
#
_symmetry.space_group_name_H-M   'P 1'
#
loop_
_entity.id
_entity.type
_entity.pdbx_description
1 polymer ?
#
loop_
_entity_poly.entity_id
_entity_poly.type
_entity_poly.pdbx_seq_one_letter_code
_entity_poly.pdbx_strand_id
1 'polypeptide(L)'
;MSVRPDPVIPETRRRRASTTEKSERILKMSRSLTLTRSVLAGTLAEATPNQLDFIERWFTAELDSRERSKRLRLLKQAGFPADKTLDGYDWTNLKMPADWGRAQLENLDFVAGCEDLVLYGPVGTGKTHLAVALGRLACMRAIPVGFFTATGLLMRLRRAKRGRLDAELRQIARARLPVIDEFGYMPIDRTVRHGRLTGFEGGSYRSEHALMTR
;
A
#
# COMPACT_ATOMS: atom_id res chain seq x y z
N MET A 1 41.73 -41.00 -11.04
CA MET A 1 40.99 -39.75 -11.32
C MET A 1 41.49 -38.67 -10.38
N SER A 2 42.32 -37.75 -10.88
CA SER A 2 42.94 -36.71 -10.08
C SER A 2 42.00 -35.51 -10.03
N VAL A 3 41.42 -35.22 -8.86
CA VAL A 3 40.59 -34.01 -8.63
C VAL A 3 41.55 -32.83 -8.56
N ARG A 4 41.47 -31.91 -9.51
CA ARG A 4 42.20 -30.64 -9.43
C ARG A 4 41.57 -29.80 -8.34
N PRO A 5 42.37 -29.24 -7.39
CA PRO A 5 41.84 -28.32 -6.39
C PRO A 5 41.33 -27.03 -7.04
N ASP A 6 40.20 -26.54 -6.58
CA ASP A 6 39.62 -25.28 -7.03
C ASP A 6 40.61 -24.12 -6.83
N PRO A 7 40.66 -23.14 -7.75
CA PRO A 7 41.57 -22.01 -7.63
C PRO A 7 41.26 -21.15 -6.41
N VAL A 8 42.18 -21.12 -5.46
CA VAL A 8 42.11 -20.25 -4.27
C VAL A 8 42.16 -18.80 -4.71
N ILE A 9 41.02 -18.11 -4.64
CA ILE A 9 40.94 -16.69 -4.94
C ILE A 9 41.70 -15.91 -3.86
N PRO A 10 42.70 -15.07 -4.19
CA PRO A 10 43.46 -14.29 -3.21
C PRO A 10 42.54 -13.45 -2.32
N GLU A 11 42.82 -13.39 -1.05
CA GLU A 11 42.03 -12.69 -0.02
C GLU A 11 41.84 -11.20 -0.33
N THR A 12 42.84 -10.57 -0.94
CA THR A 12 42.77 -9.19 -1.45
C THR A 12 41.74 -8.99 -2.57
N ARG A 13 41.55 -10.01 -3.43
CA ARG A 13 40.54 -9.97 -4.51
C ARG A 13 39.12 -10.16 -3.96
N ARG A 14 38.94 -11.01 -2.94
CA ARG A 14 37.68 -11.17 -2.19
C ARG A 14 37.30 -9.89 -1.45
N ARG A 15 38.26 -9.22 -0.79
CA ARG A 15 38.01 -7.95 -0.08
C ARG A 15 37.62 -6.82 -1.03
N ARG A 16 38.28 -6.70 -2.19
CA ARG A 16 37.93 -5.69 -3.22
C ARG A 16 36.53 -5.94 -3.81
N ALA A 17 36.19 -7.16 -4.15
CA ALA A 17 34.86 -7.52 -4.66
C ALA A 17 33.76 -7.19 -3.62
N SER A 18 33.96 -7.54 -2.35
CA SER A 18 33.04 -7.20 -1.26
C SER A 18 32.86 -5.69 -1.06
N THR A 19 33.93 -4.89 -1.19
CA THR A 19 33.89 -3.43 -1.07
C THR A 19 33.11 -2.80 -2.22
N THR A 20 33.33 -3.26 -3.44
CA THR A 20 32.61 -2.79 -4.63
C THR A 20 31.11 -3.09 -4.52
N GLU A 21 30.76 -4.31 -4.08
CA GLU A 21 29.38 -4.73 -3.89
C GLU A 21 28.66 -3.90 -2.82
N LYS A 22 29.33 -3.57 -1.71
CA LYS A 22 28.79 -2.67 -0.67
C LYS A 22 28.54 -1.27 -1.21
N SER A 23 29.50 -0.71 -1.94
CA SER A 23 29.33 0.62 -2.55
C SER A 23 28.15 0.68 -3.50
N GLU A 24 27.96 -0.35 -4.32
CA GLU A 24 26.80 -0.47 -5.22
C GLU A 24 25.47 -0.54 -4.45
N ARG A 25 25.39 -1.31 -3.34
CA ARG A 25 24.20 -1.35 -2.48
C ARG A 25 23.89 0.01 -1.88
N ILE A 26 24.88 0.72 -1.35
CA ILE A 26 24.73 2.07 -0.78
C ILE A 26 24.22 3.04 -1.86
N LEU A 27 24.82 3.03 -3.06
CA LEU A 27 24.35 3.85 -4.19
C LEU A 27 22.91 3.50 -4.62
N LYS A 28 22.49 2.24 -4.53
CA LYS A 28 21.10 1.86 -4.79
C LYS A 28 20.15 2.41 -3.72
N MET A 29 20.50 2.28 -2.44
CA MET A 29 19.71 2.81 -1.32
C MET A 29 19.60 4.34 -1.37
N SER A 30 20.66 5.04 -1.78
CA SER A 30 20.68 6.50 -1.87
C SER A 30 19.65 7.07 -2.86
N ARG A 31 19.11 6.27 -3.80
CA ARG A 31 18.08 6.72 -4.76
C ARG A 31 16.79 7.18 -4.06
N SER A 32 16.51 6.64 -2.88
CA SER A 32 15.36 7.01 -2.04
C SER A 32 15.68 8.15 -1.06
N LEU A 33 16.92 8.62 -1.05
CA LEU A 33 17.41 9.71 -0.21
C LEU A 33 17.72 10.93 -1.08
N THR A 34 17.53 12.13 -0.55
CA THR A 34 17.84 13.39 -1.24
C THR A 34 19.33 13.69 -1.17
N LEU A 35 20.15 12.81 -1.74
CA LEU A 35 21.61 12.94 -1.76
C LEU A 35 22.13 13.18 -3.17
N THR A 36 23.17 14.02 -3.29
CA THR A 36 23.84 14.23 -4.56
C THR A 36 24.69 13.01 -4.91
N ARG A 37 24.29 12.31 -5.97
CA ARG A 37 24.87 11.02 -6.35
C ARG A 37 26.38 11.07 -6.66
N SER A 38 26.84 12.14 -7.32
CA SER A 38 28.28 12.31 -7.62
C SER A 38 29.12 12.47 -6.37
N VAL A 39 28.63 13.27 -5.40
CA VAL A 39 29.31 13.45 -4.12
C VAL A 39 29.37 12.14 -3.34
N LEU A 40 28.23 11.43 -3.27
CA LEU A 40 28.19 10.14 -2.58
C LEU A 40 29.14 9.12 -3.24
N ALA A 41 29.15 9.03 -4.57
CA ALA A 41 30.02 8.09 -5.29
C ALA A 41 31.50 8.40 -5.04
N GLY A 42 31.91 9.68 -5.06
CA GLY A 42 33.27 10.09 -4.72
C GLY A 42 33.65 9.72 -3.29
N THR A 43 32.78 10.03 -2.32
CA THR A 43 33.01 9.69 -0.91
C THR A 43 33.14 8.17 -0.71
N LEU A 44 32.31 7.36 -1.37
CA LEU A 44 32.37 5.90 -1.25
C LEU A 44 33.64 5.31 -1.88
N ALA A 45 34.22 5.96 -2.89
CA ALA A 45 35.47 5.51 -3.52
C ALA A 45 36.69 5.64 -2.59
N GLU A 46 36.63 6.60 -1.65
CA GLU A 46 37.69 6.86 -0.67
C GLU A 46 37.43 6.16 0.68
N ALA A 47 36.23 5.61 0.88
CA ALA A 47 35.81 5.05 2.16
C ALA A 47 36.50 3.71 2.46
N THR A 48 36.92 3.56 3.71
CA THR A 48 37.39 2.27 4.24
C THR A 48 36.24 1.27 4.39
N PRO A 49 36.52 -0.06 4.46
CA PRO A 49 35.48 -1.09 4.64
C PRO A 49 34.57 -0.84 5.86
N ASN A 50 35.15 -0.38 6.98
CA ASN A 50 34.37 -0.06 8.19
C ASN A 50 33.46 1.15 8.01
N GLN A 51 33.91 2.17 7.26
CA GLN A 51 33.08 3.32 6.93
C GLN A 51 31.93 2.94 5.99
N LEU A 52 32.16 2.05 5.03
CA LEU A 52 31.09 1.53 4.17
C LEU A 52 30.05 0.74 4.98
N ASP A 53 30.47 -0.10 5.94
CA ASP A 53 29.56 -0.81 6.84
C ASP A 53 28.74 0.15 7.71
N PHE A 54 29.35 1.24 8.17
CA PHE A 54 28.64 2.27 8.92
C PHE A 54 27.59 2.98 8.06
N ILE A 55 27.96 3.42 6.85
CA ILE A 55 27.05 4.11 5.92
C ILE A 55 25.90 3.18 5.50
N GLU A 56 26.17 1.90 5.21
CA GLU A 56 25.14 0.92 4.85
C GLU A 56 24.14 0.75 5.98
N ARG A 57 24.59 0.57 7.21
CA ARG A 57 23.71 0.48 8.39
C ARG A 57 22.90 1.75 8.61
N TRP A 58 23.53 2.90 8.47
CA TRP A 58 22.83 4.18 8.63
C TRP A 58 21.73 4.36 7.57
N PHE A 59 22.05 4.10 6.31
CA PHE A 59 21.05 4.21 5.23
C PHE A 59 19.89 3.21 5.41
N THR A 60 20.20 1.99 5.82
CA THR A 60 19.18 0.99 6.14
C THR A 60 18.25 1.50 7.25
N ALA A 61 18.80 1.99 8.35
CA ALA A 61 18.02 2.53 9.47
C ALA A 61 17.15 3.74 9.04
N GLU A 62 17.69 4.64 8.20
CA GLU A 62 16.96 5.79 7.68
C GLU A 62 15.81 5.37 6.75
N LEU A 63 16.03 4.42 5.85
CA LEU A 63 15.00 3.90 4.95
C LEU A 63 13.89 3.21 5.73
N ASP A 64 14.24 2.38 6.71
CA ASP A 64 13.28 1.71 7.59
C ASP A 64 12.46 2.71 8.42
N SER A 65 13.09 3.78 8.89
CA SER A 65 12.41 4.86 9.62
C SER A 65 11.41 5.60 8.71
N ARG A 66 11.81 5.91 7.48
CA ARG A 66 10.92 6.54 6.48
C ARG A 66 9.75 5.65 6.10
N GLU A 67 10.00 4.36 5.87
CA GLU A 67 8.94 3.40 5.57
C GLU A 67 7.94 3.27 6.73
N ARG A 68 8.43 3.17 7.97
CA ARG A 68 7.55 3.16 9.16
C ARG A 68 6.72 4.43 9.25
N SER A 69 7.35 5.60 9.09
CA SER A 69 6.68 6.90 9.12
C SER A 69 5.62 7.03 8.02
N LYS A 70 5.91 6.53 6.81
CA LYS A 70 4.97 6.48 5.69
C LYS A 70 3.74 5.62 6.03
N ARG A 71 3.95 4.40 6.54
CA ARG A 71 2.86 3.48 6.94
C ARG A 71 1.97 4.08 8.02
N LEU A 72 2.56 4.65 9.07
CA LEU A 72 1.81 5.33 10.14
C LEU A 72 1.00 6.52 9.62
N ARG A 73 1.58 7.31 8.72
CA ARG A 73 0.87 8.42 8.08
C ARG A 73 -0.31 7.93 7.24
N LEU A 74 -0.15 6.85 6.47
CA LEU A 74 -1.23 6.26 5.68
C LEU A 74 -2.35 5.73 6.58
N LEU A 75 -2.03 5.04 7.67
CA LEU A 75 -3.00 4.61 8.67
C LEU A 75 -3.81 5.78 9.24
N LYS A 76 -3.14 6.86 9.62
CA LYS A 76 -3.80 8.06 10.13
C LYS A 76 -4.68 8.74 9.08
N GLN A 77 -4.23 8.78 7.83
CA GLN A 77 -4.95 9.42 6.72
C GLN A 77 -6.14 8.61 6.24
N ALA A 78 -6.13 7.29 6.41
CA ALA A 78 -7.21 6.40 5.96
C ALA A 78 -8.56 6.70 6.63
N GLY A 79 -8.57 7.22 7.86
CA GLY A 79 -9.80 7.62 8.56
C GLY A 79 -10.64 6.43 9.05
N PHE A 80 -10.02 5.32 9.41
CA PHE A 80 -10.72 4.15 9.95
C PHE A 80 -11.49 4.49 11.24
N PRO A 81 -12.73 3.96 11.41
CA PRO A 81 -13.57 4.24 12.58
C PRO A 81 -13.07 3.53 13.84
N ALA A 82 -12.29 2.46 13.70
CA ALA A 82 -11.77 1.67 14.80
C ALA A 82 -10.45 0.98 14.42
N ASP A 83 -9.70 0.56 15.42
CA ASP A 83 -8.51 -0.28 15.23
C ASP A 83 -8.93 -1.75 15.16
N LYS A 84 -8.97 -2.32 13.95
CA LYS A 84 -9.30 -3.71 13.67
C LYS A 84 -8.17 -4.37 12.90
N THR A 85 -7.83 -5.60 13.29
CA THR A 85 -6.82 -6.43 12.63
C THR A 85 -7.44 -7.75 12.19
N LEU A 86 -6.69 -8.51 11.38
CA LEU A 86 -7.10 -9.87 11.00
C LEU A 86 -6.83 -10.87 12.14
N ASP A 87 -6.03 -10.48 13.14
CA ASP A 87 -5.78 -11.31 14.31
C ASP A 87 -7.06 -11.49 15.11
N GLY A 88 -7.44 -12.74 15.38
CA GLY A 88 -8.67 -13.07 16.07
C GLY A 88 -9.96 -12.85 15.27
N TYR A 89 -9.89 -12.54 13.96
CA TYR A 89 -11.08 -12.50 13.12
C TYR A 89 -11.66 -13.90 12.91
N ASP A 90 -12.96 -14.04 13.16
CA ASP A 90 -13.68 -15.31 12.95
C ASP A 90 -13.99 -15.51 11.46
N TRP A 91 -13.24 -16.40 10.82
CA TRP A 91 -13.37 -16.74 9.41
C TRP A 91 -14.49 -17.76 9.12
N THR A 92 -15.08 -18.39 10.13
CA THR A 92 -16.04 -19.49 9.96
C THR A 92 -17.33 -19.06 9.26
N ASN A 93 -17.72 -17.81 9.47
CA ASN A 93 -18.94 -17.23 8.88
C ASN A 93 -18.71 -16.59 7.49
N LEU A 94 -17.48 -16.57 6.99
CA LEU A 94 -17.16 -15.96 5.71
C LEU A 94 -17.25 -17.01 4.59
N LYS A 95 -18.21 -16.85 3.69
CA LYS A 95 -18.31 -17.64 2.46
C LYS A 95 -17.60 -16.90 1.34
N MET A 96 -16.66 -17.57 0.71
CA MET A 96 -15.87 -17.02 -0.41
C MET A 96 -16.24 -17.76 -1.71
N PRO A 97 -16.03 -17.12 -2.89
CA PRO A 97 -16.09 -17.83 -4.18
C PRO A 97 -15.14 -19.04 -4.21
N ALA A 98 -15.42 -20.00 -5.10
CA ALA A 98 -14.69 -21.27 -5.14
C ALA A 98 -13.19 -21.11 -5.47
N ASP A 99 -12.84 -20.05 -6.20
CA ASP A 99 -11.49 -19.68 -6.63
C ASP A 99 -10.78 -18.72 -5.66
N TRP A 100 -11.46 -18.32 -4.57
CA TRP A 100 -10.93 -17.40 -3.55
C TRP A 100 -10.83 -18.06 -2.18
N GLY A 101 -9.82 -17.70 -1.43
CA GLY A 101 -9.62 -18.15 -0.06
C GLY A 101 -9.04 -17.07 0.82
N ARG A 102 -8.82 -17.41 2.09
CA ARG A 102 -8.24 -16.54 3.09
C ARG A 102 -6.87 -15.98 2.64
N ALA A 103 -6.03 -16.80 2.04
CA ALA A 103 -4.70 -16.41 1.58
C ALA A 103 -4.75 -15.27 0.56
N GLN A 104 -5.67 -15.30 -0.39
CA GLN A 104 -5.85 -14.24 -1.39
C GLN A 104 -6.28 -12.92 -0.75
N LEU A 105 -7.17 -12.98 0.27
CA LEU A 105 -7.56 -11.78 1.03
C LEU A 105 -6.39 -11.22 1.84
N GLU A 106 -5.66 -12.07 2.55
CA GLU A 106 -4.48 -11.67 3.34
C GLU A 106 -3.34 -11.15 2.45
N ASN A 107 -3.21 -11.65 1.23
CA ASN A 107 -2.26 -11.15 0.23
C ASN A 107 -2.72 -9.84 -0.43
N LEU A 108 -3.98 -9.47 -0.31
CA LEU A 108 -4.62 -8.35 -1.02
C LEU A 108 -4.56 -8.55 -2.54
N ASP A 109 -4.79 -9.79 -3.00
CA ASP A 109 -4.69 -10.15 -4.42
C ASP A 109 -5.69 -9.35 -5.29
N PHE A 110 -6.87 -9.02 -4.74
CA PHE A 110 -7.85 -8.15 -5.39
C PHE A 110 -7.29 -6.74 -5.69
N VAL A 111 -6.39 -6.22 -4.83
CA VAL A 111 -5.74 -4.93 -5.08
C VAL A 111 -4.72 -5.04 -6.22
N ALA A 112 -4.01 -6.16 -6.29
CA ALA A 112 -3.04 -6.42 -7.37
C ALA A 112 -3.74 -6.74 -8.70
N GLY A 113 -4.89 -7.46 -8.64
CA GLY A 113 -5.69 -7.85 -9.79
C GLY A 113 -6.58 -6.74 -10.34
N CYS A 114 -6.64 -5.58 -9.69
CA CYS A 114 -7.56 -4.51 -10.06
C CYS A 114 -9.04 -4.93 -9.98
N GLU A 115 -9.39 -5.64 -8.92
CA GLU A 115 -10.73 -6.20 -8.70
C GLU A 115 -11.44 -5.51 -7.53
N ASP A 116 -12.75 -5.37 -7.63
CA ASP A 116 -13.58 -4.87 -6.55
C ASP A 116 -13.97 -6.01 -5.61
N LEU A 117 -13.77 -5.80 -4.31
CA LEU A 117 -14.19 -6.73 -3.27
C LEU A 117 -15.48 -6.25 -2.61
N VAL A 118 -16.55 -7.04 -2.69
CA VAL A 118 -17.85 -6.72 -2.07
C VAL A 118 -18.11 -7.68 -0.91
N LEU A 119 -18.26 -7.13 0.30
CA LEU A 119 -18.66 -7.86 1.50
C LEU A 119 -20.14 -7.66 1.77
N TYR A 120 -20.94 -8.72 1.76
CA TYR A 120 -22.38 -8.67 2.01
C TYR A 120 -22.83 -9.70 3.04
N GLY A 121 -23.97 -9.47 3.67
CA GLY A 121 -24.54 -10.37 4.67
C GLY A 121 -25.28 -9.61 5.79
N PRO A 122 -25.84 -10.33 6.79
CA PRO A 122 -26.58 -9.74 7.91
C PRO A 122 -25.75 -8.76 8.74
N VAL A 123 -26.41 -7.88 9.49
CA VAL A 123 -25.77 -6.99 10.45
C VAL A 123 -25.06 -7.82 11.53
N GLY A 124 -23.91 -7.36 11.99
CA GLY A 124 -23.16 -8.02 13.06
C GLY A 124 -22.23 -9.17 12.61
N THR A 125 -22.17 -9.51 11.32
CA THR A 125 -21.32 -10.60 10.79
C THR A 125 -19.85 -10.24 10.58
N GLY A 126 -19.40 -9.06 11.05
CA GLY A 126 -17.99 -8.68 10.99
C GLY A 126 -17.52 -8.08 9.67
N LYS A 127 -18.40 -7.70 8.74
CA LYS A 127 -18.04 -7.10 7.45
C LYS A 127 -17.17 -5.86 7.58
N THR A 128 -17.62 -4.88 8.37
CA THR A 128 -16.86 -3.65 8.64
C THR A 128 -15.53 -3.97 9.33
N HIS A 129 -15.50 -4.95 10.24
CA HIS A 129 -14.26 -5.42 10.85
C HIS A 129 -13.27 -5.90 9.79
N LEU A 130 -13.72 -6.79 8.90
CA LEU A 130 -12.87 -7.33 7.83
C LEU A 130 -12.40 -6.24 6.87
N ALA A 131 -13.30 -5.34 6.47
CA ALA A 131 -12.98 -4.21 5.58
C ALA A 131 -11.90 -3.29 6.19
N VAL A 132 -12.06 -2.93 7.47
CA VAL A 132 -11.06 -2.12 8.20
C VAL A 132 -9.74 -2.88 8.33
N ALA A 133 -9.77 -4.18 8.67
CA ALA A 133 -8.57 -4.99 8.84
C ALA A 133 -7.79 -5.13 7.54
N LEU A 134 -8.46 -5.38 6.41
CA LEU A 134 -7.83 -5.43 5.07
C LEU A 134 -7.29 -4.05 4.66
N GLY A 135 -8.02 -2.98 4.91
CA GLY A 135 -7.56 -1.61 4.66
C GLY A 135 -6.30 -1.26 5.47
N ARG A 136 -6.25 -1.65 6.74
CA ARG A 136 -5.05 -1.48 7.58
C ARG A 136 -3.87 -2.29 7.07
N LEU A 137 -4.11 -3.54 6.68
CA LEU A 137 -3.09 -4.38 6.06
C LEU A 137 -2.53 -3.73 4.77
N ALA A 138 -3.39 -3.11 3.95
CA ALA A 138 -2.98 -2.36 2.78
C ALA A 138 -2.10 -1.15 3.15
N CYS A 139 -2.47 -0.37 4.19
CA CYS A 139 -1.62 0.72 4.70
C CYS A 139 -0.25 0.22 5.16
N MET A 140 -0.19 -0.94 5.84
CA MET A 140 1.07 -1.57 6.26
C MET A 140 1.94 -2.03 5.08
N ARG A 141 1.34 -2.26 3.91
CA ARG A 141 2.04 -2.50 2.64
C ARG A 141 2.26 -1.21 1.83
N ALA A 142 2.17 -0.06 2.49
CA ALA A 142 2.36 1.26 1.90
C ALA A 142 1.38 1.62 0.76
N ILE A 143 0.20 0.99 0.72
CA ILE A 143 -0.90 1.28 -0.21
C ILE A 143 -1.78 2.37 0.44
N PRO A 144 -2.04 3.50 -0.24
CA PRO A 144 -2.94 4.53 0.26
C PRO A 144 -4.38 4.02 0.31
N VAL A 145 -5.03 4.16 1.47
CA VAL A 145 -6.42 3.76 1.70
C VAL A 145 -7.23 4.99 2.12
N GLY A 146 -8.50 5.05 1.73
CA GLY A 146 -9.48 6.00 2.24
C GLY A 146 -10.72 5.26 2.72
N PHE A 147 -11.10 5.43 3.99
CA PHE A 147 -12.32 4.86 4.53
C PHE A 147 -13.45 5.90 4.49
N PHE A 148 -14.59 5.51 3.94
CA PHE A 148 -15.78 6.36 3.79
C PHE A 148 -17.03 5.57 4.18
N THR A 149 -17.97 6.20 4.89
CA THR A 149 -19.35 5.71 4.85
C THR A 149 -20.01 6.21 3.57
N ALA A 150 -20.88 5.41 2.97
CA ALA A 150 -21.58 5.79 1.73
C ALA A 150 -22.34 7.12 1.89
N THR A 151 -23.02 7.29 3.03
CA THR A 151 -23.73 8.54 3.37
C THR A 151 -22.77 9.72 3.51
N GLY A 152 -21.65 9.52 4.22
CA GLY A 152 -20.63 10.55 4.41
C GLY A 152 -20.02 11.00 3.08
N LEU A 153 -19.71 10.04 2.20
CA LEU A 153 -19.18 10.31 0.87
C LEU A 153 -20.16 11.14 0.02
N LEU A 154 -21.45 10.76 0.00
CA LEU A 154 -22.47 11.52 -0.71
C LEU A 154 -22.65 12.94 -0.18
N MET A 155 -22.72 13.09 1.14
CA MET A 155 -22.84 14.41 1.76
C MET A 155 -21.64 15.30 1.40
N ARG A 156 -20.44 14.74 1.37
CA ARG A 156 -19.22 15.43 0.97
C ARG A 156 -19.29 15.88 -0.49
N LEU A 157 -19.69 15.01 -1.41
CA LEU A 157 -19.85 15.33 -2.82
C LEU A 157 -20.97 16.36 -3.07
N ARG A 158 -22.11 16.25 -2.38
CA ARG A 158 -23.23 17.23 -2.47
C ARG A 158 -22.83 18.62 -1.94
N ARG A 159 -22.00 18.71 -0.90
CA ARG A 159 -21.50 19.98 -0.34
C ARG A 159 -20.46 20.64 -1.23
N ALA A 160 -19.78 19.86 -2.06
CA ALA A 160 -18.84 20.40 -3.03
C ALA A 160 -19.59 21.31 -4.01
N LYS A 161 -19.35 22.64 -3.95
CA LYS A 161 -19.85 23.57 -4.95
C LYS A 161 -19.38 23.15 -6.35
N ARG A 162 -20.17 23.43 -7.41
CA ARG A 162 -19.88 22.99 -8.80
C ARG A 162 -18.41 23.18 -9.23
N GLY A 163 -17.71 24.24 -8.79
CA GLY A 163 -16.29 24.44 -9.12
C GLY A 163 -15.28 23.70 -8.23
N ARG A 164 -15.72 22.97 -7.19
CA ARG A 164 -14.84 22.21 -6.27
C ARG A 164 -15.04 20.69 -6.34
N LEU A 165 -16.04 20.23 -7.09
CA LEU A 165 -16.33 18.80 -7.21
C LEU A 165 -15.11 18.01 -7.72
N ASP A 166 -14.43 18.50 -8.75
CA ASP A 166 -13.24 17.88 -9.30
C ASP A 166 -12.08 17.81 -8.29
N ALA A 167 -11.97 18.82 -7.41
CA ALA A 167 -10.96 18.81 -6.35
C ALA A 167 -11.27 17.73 -5.29
N GLU A 168 -12.55 17.58 -4.92
CA GLU A 168 -13.01 16.54 -4.00
C GLU A 168 -12.82 15.14 -4.60
N LEU A 169 -13.20 14.94 -5.86
CA LEU A 169 -12.98 13.69 -6.57
C LEU A 169 -11.50 13.34 -6.65
N ARG A 170 -10.62 14.30 -6.99
CA ARG A 170 -9.17 14.10 -6.97
C ARG A 170 -8.64 13.73 -5.58
N GLN A 171 -9.23 14.27 -4.53
CA GLN A 171 -8.82 13.95 -3.16
C GLN A 171 -9.23 12.51 -2.78
N ILE A 172 -10.44 12.08 -3.17
CA ILE A 172 -10.91 10.71 -2.97
C ILE A 172 -10.05 9.73 -3.78
N ALA A 173 -9.76 10.07 -5.04
CA ALA A 173 -8.94 9.28 -5.96
C ALA A 173 -7.46 9.16 -5.56
N ARG A 174 -7.00 9.88 -4.52
CA ARG A 174 -5.66 9.64 -3.91
C ARG A 174 -5.59 8.30 -3.16
N ALA A 175 -6.72 7.79 -2.71
CA ALA A 175 -6.81 6.45 -2.17
C ALA A 175 -6.70 5.44 -3.31
N ARG A 176 -5.68 4.61 -3.29
CA ARG A 176 -5.56 3.48 -4.21
C ARG A 176 -6.56 2.37 -3.88
N LEU A 177 -6.94 2.28 -2.61
CA LEU A 177 -8.00 1.40 -2.12
C LEU A 177 -9.04 2.22 -1.36
N PRO A 178 -10.13 2.71 -2.00
CA PRO A 178 -11.27 3.25 -1.29
C PRO A 178 -12.07 2.12 -0.63
N VAL A 179 -12.34 2.28 0.66
CA VAL A 179 -13.22 1.40 1.46
C VAL A 179 -14.52 2.15 1.66
N ILE A 180 -15.65 1.62 1.17
CA ILE A 180 -16.97 2.23 1.28
C ILE A 180 -17.84 1.34 2.16
N ASP A 181 -18.13 1.79 3.36
CA ASP A 181 -18.98 1.10 4.34
C ASP A 181 -20.45 1.54 4.24
N GLU A 182 -21.37 0.69 4.67
CA GLU A 182 -22.82 0.94 4.68
C GLU A 182 -23.43 1.23 3.29
N PHE A 183 -22.85 0.68 2.23
CA PHE A 183 -23.26 0.97 0.85
C PHE A 183 -24.73 0.60 0.56
N GLY A 184 -25.32 -0.38 1.26
CA GLY A 184 -26.66 -0.87 1.02
C GLY A 184 -27.81 -0.13 1.75
N TYR A 185 -27.50 0.78 2.66
CA TYR A 185 -28.50 1.47 3.49
C TYR A 185 -28.91 2.84 2.96
N MET A 186 -28.39 3.24 1.81
CA MET A 186 -28.77 4.52 1.23
C MET A 186 -30.10 4.47 0.51
N PRO A 187 -31.04 5.38 0.81
CA PRO A 187 -32.12 5.71 -0.11
C PRO A 187 -31.48 6.42 -1.32
N ILE A 188 -31.09 5.66 -2.31
CA ILE A 188 -30.63 6.21 -3.59
C ILE A 188 -31.90 6.76 -4.26
N ASP A 189 -32.01 8.08 -4.38
CA ASP A 189 -33.07 8.75 -5.10
C ASP A 189 -33.14 8.16 -6.52
N ARG A 190 -34.36 7.95 -7.04
CA ARG A 190 -34.59 7.32 -8.36
C ARG A 190 -33.78 7.97 -9.49
N THR A 191 -33.49 9.25 -9.36
CA THR A 191 -32.63 10.02 -10.29
C THR A 191 -31.21 9.50 -10.38
N VAL A 192 -30.67 8.90 -9.30
CA VAL A 192 -29.32 8.31 -9.27
C VAL A 192 -29.34 6.85 -9.77
N ARG A 193 -30.49 6.17 -9.74
CA ARG A 193 -30.63 4.78 -10.23
C ARG A 193 -30.55 4.66 -11.76
N HIS A 194 -30.86 5.71 -12.51
CA HIS A 194 -30.83 5.73 -13.98
C HIS A 194 -29.62 6.44 -14.57
N GLY A 195 -28.90 7.22 -13.78
CA GLY A 195 -27.52 7.54 -14.11
C GLY A 195 -26.71 6.28 -13.89
N ARG A 196 -26.32 5.60 -14.99
CA ARG A 196 -25.16 4.70 -14.94
C ARG A 196 -24.14 5.36 -14.03
N LEU A 197 -23.39 4.58 -13.26
CA LEU A 197 -22.12 5.05 -12.67
C LEU A 197 -21.12 5.51 -13.77
N THR A 198 -21.64 5.96 -14.89
CA THR A 198 -20.97 6.51 -16.06
C THR A 198 -20.51 7.95 -15.86
N GLY A 199 -20.76 8.57 -14.71
CA GLY A 199 -20.09 9.81 -14.30
C GLY A 199 -18.59 9.65 -14.10
N PHE A 200 -18.10 8.42 -14.18
CA PHE A 200 -16.67 8.09 -14.18
C PHE A 200 -16.07 7.87 -15.57
N GLU A 201 -16.86 7.92 -16.64
CA GLU A 201 -16.38 7.70 -18.02
C GLU A 201 -15.70 8.92 -18.66
N GLY A 202 -15.68 10.08 -18.03
CA GLY A 202 -15.19 11.33 -18.64
C GLY A 202 -13.82 11.83 -18.17
N GLY A 203 -13.15 11.13 -17.31
CA GLY A 203 -11.81 11.49 -16.86
C GLY A 203 -11.06 10.24 -16.45
N SER A 204 -9.81 10.14 -16.83
CA SER A 204 -8.85 9.09 -16.47
C SER A 204 -8.63 8.97 -14.95
N TYR A 205 -9.69 8.81 -14.18
CA TYR A 205 -9.67 8.51 -12.75
C TYR A 205 -9.74 6.98 -12.60
N ARG A 206 -8.62 6.33 -12.70
CA ARG A 206 -8.44 4.98 -12.21
C ARG A 206 -8.48 4.99 -10.68
N SER A 207 -9.66 4.95 -10.07
CA SER A 207 -9.79 4.25 -8.79
C SER A 207 -9.68 2.78 -9.13
N GLU A 208 -8.48 2.23 -8.97
CA GLU A 208 -8.19 0.89 -9.48
C GLU A 208 -8.92 -0.20 -8.68
N HIS A 209 -9.47 0.11 -7.47
CA HIS A 209 -10.13 -0.87 -6.60
C HIS A 209 -11.06 -0.21 -5.60
N ALA A 210 -12.16 -0.86 -5.26
CA ALA A 210 -13.03 -0.46 -4.16
C ALA A 210 -13.37 -1.69 -3.27
N LEU A 211 -13.27 -1.52 -1.96
CA LEU A 211 -13.81 -2.45 -0.99
C LEU A 211 -15.14 -1.89 -0.49
N MET A 212 -16.24 -2.58 -0.78
CA MET A 212 -17.59 -2.16 -0.39
C MET A 212 -18.15 -3.13 0.64
N THR A 213 -18.83 -2.59 1.68
CA THR A 213 -19.55 -3.38 2.66
C THR A 213 -21.04 -3.06 2.57
N ARG A 214 -21.90 -4.09 2.60
CA ARG A 214 -23.36 -3.99 2.55
C ARG A 214 -23.99 -4.61 3.79
#